data_f6dc4c5490699bafa4bd578e496f1ea9
#
_entry.id   f6dc4c5490699bafa4bd578e496f1ea9
#
_cell.length_a   1.000
_cell.length_b   1.000
_cell.length_c   1.000
_cell.angle_alpha   90.00
_cell.angle_beta   90.00
_cell.angle_gamma   90.00
#
_symmetry.space_group_name_H-M   'P 1'
#
loop_
_entity.id
_entity.type
_entity.pdbx_description
1 polymer ?
#
loop_
_entity_poly.entity_id
_entity_poly.type
_entity_poly.pdbx_seq_one_letter_code
_entity_poly.pdbx_strand_id
1 'polypeptide(L)'
;MNNPSEKRIVIAIDGHSSCGKSTVAKELAKKLGYIYIDSGAMYRVVTLYALRNGLIKNQAPDVEKLLAALKNIRITFKWDEETGRNTTFLNDENVEEEIRQLAVSENVSPVSTIAEVRAEMVKQQRENGKNKGIVMDGRD
;
A
#
# COMPACT_ATOMS: atom_id res chain seq x y z
N MET A 1 25.28 14.96 -7.26
CA MET A 1 24.73 15.79 -6.22
C MET A 1 23.23 15.94 -6.33
N ASN A 2 22.57 15.81 -5.24
CA ASN A 2 21.15 15.94 -5.26
C ASN A 2 20.73 17.37 -5.32
N ASN A 3 19.92 17.64 -6.28
CA ASN A 3 19.32 18.94 -6.39
C ASN A 3 18.12 18.97 -5.46
N PRO A 4 18.08 19.92 -4.53
CA PRO A 4 16.92 19.99 -3.63
C PRO A 4 15.61 20.15 -4.37
N SER A 5 15.66 20.66 -5.56
CA SER A 5 14.44 20.78 -6.36
C SER A 5 14.10 19.49 -7.06
N GLU A 6 14.97 18.47 -6.95
CA GLU A 6 14.61 17.18 -7.49
C GLU A 6 13.33 16.75 -6.85
N LYS A 7 12.42 16.42 -7.68
CA LYS A 7 11.12 16.12 -7.23
C LYS A 7 11.06 14.72 -6.74
N ARG A 8 10.38 14.57 -5.65
CA ARG A 8 9.92 13.28 -5.23
C ARG A 8 8.63 13.05 -5.99
N ILE A 9 8.80 12.54 -7.21
CA ILE A 9 7.69 12.41 -8.13
C ILE A 9 6.89 11.17 -7.81
N VAL A 10 5.58 11.27 -7.96
CA VAL A 10 4.70 10.12 -7.86
C VAL A 10 4.23 9.78 -9.26
N ILE A 11 4.54 8.58 -9.70
CA ILE A 11 4.13 8.10 -11.01
C ILE A 11 3.07 7.01 -10.78
N ALA A 12 1.87 7.26 -11.25
CA ALA A 12 0.78 6.30 -11.11
C ALA A 12 0.59 5.56 -12.42
N ILE A 13 0.56 4.25 -12.34
CA ILE A 13 0.32 3.39 -13.50
C ILE A 13 -1.09 2.84 -13.36
N ASP A 14 -1.97 3.27 -14.24
CA ASP A 14 -3.36 2.83 -14.22
C ASP A 14 -3.59 1.79 -15.29
N GLY A 15 -4.65 1.03 -15.11
CA GLY A 15 -5.05 0.04 -16.08
C GLY A 15 -5.54 -1.21 -15.40
N HIS A 16 -5.88 -2.18 -16.23
CA HIS A 16 -6.31 -3.48 -15.74
C HIS A 16 -5.11 -4.30 -15.32
N SER A 17 -5.24 -5.02 -14.23
CA SER A 17 -4.15 -5.83 -13.74
C SER A 17 -3.70 -6.89 -14.75
N SER A 18 -4.60 -7.29 -15.63
CA SER A 18 -4.27 -8.29 -16.65
C SER A 18 -3.37 -7.76 -17.76
N CYS A 19 -3.07 -6.47 -17.77
CA CYS A 19 -2.28 -5.87 -18.85
C CYS A 19 -0.78 -5.78 -18.53
N GLY A 20 -0.32 -6.49 -17.53
CA GLY A 20 1.08 -6.42 -17.15
C GLY A 20 1.46 -5.12 -16.46
N LYS A 21 0.49 -4.43 -15.92
CA LYS A 21 0.68 -3.12 -15.30
C LYS A 21 1.69 -3.17 -14.17
N SER A 22 1.61 -4.15 -13.30
CA SER A 22 2.52 -4.20 -12.16
C SER A 22 3.94 -4.52 -12.59
N THR A 23 4.12 -5.29 -13.65
CA THR A 23 5.45 -5.57 -14.18
C THR A 23 6.10 -4.28 -14.69
N VAL A 24 5.34 -3.49 -15.44
CA VAL A 24 5.84 -2.21 -15.94
C VAL A 24 6.19 -1.28 -14.80
N ALA A 25 5.33 -1.22 -13.80
CA ALA A 25 5.56 -0.33 -12.65
C ALA A 25 6.82 -0.72 -11.89
N LYS A 26 7.03 -2.01 -11.68
CA LYS A 26 8.21 -2.48 -10.97
C LYS A 26 9.49 -2.18 -11.74
N GLU A 27 9.47 -2.39 -13.04
CA GLU A 27 10.64 -2.12 -13.85
C GLU A 27 10.96 -0.63 -13.89
N LEU A 28 9.94 0.19 -13.98
CA LEU A 28 10.13 1.63 -13.97
C LEU A 28 10.73 2.10 -12.65
N ALA A 29 10.22 1.57 -11.55
CA ALA A 29 10.75 1.93 -10.24
C ALA A 29 12.22 1.55 -10.12
N LYS A 30 12.57 0.37 -10.61
CA LYS A 30 13.96 -0.09 -10.57
C LYS A 30 14.87 0.83 -11.38
N LYS A 31 14.43 1.21 -12.57
CA LYS A 31 15.24 2.06 -13.43
C LYS A 31 15.44 3.45 -12.84
N LEU A 32 14.44 3.97 -12.17
CA LEU A 32 14.49 5.32 -11.63
C LEU A 32 15.06 5.37 -10.22
N GLY A 33 15.27 4.23 -9.59
CA GLY A 33 15.65 4.20 -8.18
C GLY A 33 14.52 4.64 -7.27
N TYR A 34 13.31 4.50 -7.73
CA TYR A 34 12.11 4.87 -6.98
C TYR A 34 11.59 3.69 -6.20
N ILE A 35 10.72 3.97 -5.24
CA ILE A 35 10.04 2.94 -4.48
C ILE A 35 8.78 2.53 -5.23
N TYR A 36 8.60 1.23 -5.41
CA TYR A 36 7.38 0.71 -6.00
C TYR A 36 6.36 0.47 -4.88
N ILE A 37 5.17 1.00 -5.05
CA ILE A 37 4.09 0.83 -4.09
C ILE A 37 2.89 0.21 -4.78
N ASP A 38 2.44 -0.91 -4.22
CA ASP A 38 1.19 -1.55 -4.62
C ASP A 38 0.10 -0.99 -3.70
N SER A 39 -0.71 -0.09 -4.22
CA SER A 39 -1.72 0.55 -3.39
C SER A 39 -2.75 -0.44 -2.88
N GLY A 40 -3.03 -1.49 -3.65
CA GLY A 40 -3.94 -2.53 -3.18
C GLY A 40 -3.41 -3.23 -1.94
N ALA A 41 -2.10 -3.45 -1.88
CA ALA A 41 -1.49 -4.06 -0.70
C ALA A 41 -1.70 -3.19 0.53
N MET A 42 -1.66 -1.86 0.37
CA MET A 42 -1.89 -0.98 1.52
C MET A 42 -3.27 -1.16 2.12
N TYR A 43 -4.29 -1.26 1.27
CA TYR A 43 -5.65 -1.49 1.78
C TYR A 43 -5.77 -2.86 2.43
N ARG A 44 -5.05 -3.84 1.93
CA ARG A 44 -5.03 -5.16 2.55
C ARG A 44 -4.39 -5.13 3.93
N VAL A 45 -3.37 -4.29 4.12
CA VAL A 45 -2.75 -4.15 5.43
C VAL A 45 -3.75 -3.55 6.43
N VAL A 46 -4.47 -2.52 6.02
CA VAL A 46 -5.50 -1.93 6.89
C VAL A 46 -6.55 -2.97 7.24
N THR A 47 -6.97 -3.75 6.24
CA THR A 47 -7.96 -4.81 6.46
C THR A 47 -7.44 -5.86 7.42
N LEU A 48 -6.19 -6.26 7.27
CA LEU A 48 -5.58 -7.23 8.17
C LEU A 48 -5.56 -6.72 9.62
N TYR A 49 -5.15 -5.46 9.78
CA TYR A 49 -5.16 -4.86 11.11
C TYR A 49 -6.55 -4.88 11.72
N ALA A 50 -7.54 -4.51 10.91
CA ALA A 50 -8.92 -4.49 11.38
C ALA A 50 -9.41 -5.88 11.77
N LEU A 51 -9.07 -6.89 10.96
CA LEU A 51 -9.45 -8.27 11.30
C LEU A 51 -8.79 -8.73 12.58
N ARG A 52 -7.51 -8.43 12.75
CA ARG A 52 -6.77 -8.84 13.95
C ARG A 52 -7.36 -8.23 15.22
N ASN A 53 -7.95 -7.06 15.09
CA ASN A 53 -8.44 -6.31 16.24
C ASN A 53 -9.96 -6.35 16.37
N GLY A 54 -10.62 -7.24 15.63
CA GLY A 54 -12.06 -7.43 15.75
C GLY A 54 -12.87 -6.25 15.26
N LEU A 55 -12.34 -5.48 14.34
CA LEU A 55 -13.01 -4.29 13.81
C LEU A 55 -13.85 -4.58 12.57
N ILE A 56 -13.83 -5.81 12.09
CA ILE A 56 -14.66 -6.22 10.97
C ILE A 56 -15.46 -7.44 11.38
N LYS A 57 -16.78 -7.36 11.23
CA LYS A 57 -17.66 -8.49 11.50
C LYS A 57 -18.60 -8.64 10.33
N ASN A 58 -18.71 -9.89 9.81
CA ASN A 58 -19.59 -10.17 8.67
C ASN A 58 -19.31 -9.21 7.50
N GLN A 59 -18.01 -9.00 7.23
CA GLN A 59 -17.55 -8.15 6.14
C GLN A 59 -17.98 -6.69 6.29
N ALA A 60 -18.34 -6.27 7.50
CA ALA A 60 -18.73 -4.90 7.78
C ALA A 60 -17.74 -4.28 8.76
N PRO A 61 -16.96 -3.29 8.31
CA PRO A 61 -16.02 -2.63 9.22
C PRO A 61 -16.74 -1.71 10.20
N ASP A 62 -16.21 -1.68 11.42
CA ASP A 62 -16.62 -0.67 12.39
C ASP A 62 -15.86 0.59 12.03
N VAL A 63 -16.50 1.46 11.28
CA VAL A 63 -15.80 2.61 10.70
C VAL A 63 -15.23 3.51 11.77
N GLU A 64 -16.01 3.81 12.81
CA GLU A 64 -15.55 4.70 13.84
C GLU A 64 -14.29 4.20 14.53
N LYS A 65 -14.30 2.93 14.92
CA LYS A 65 -13.13 2.34 15.58
C LYS A 65 -11.95 2.21 14.62
N LEU A 66 -12.24 1.91 13.38
CA LEU A 66 -11.16 1.80 12.38
C LEU A 66 -10.49 3.16 12.17
N LEU A 67 -11.27 4.22 12.07
CA LEU A 67 -10.69 5.54 11.89
C LEU A 67 -9.85 5.95 13.09
N ALA A 68 -10.31 5.61 14.30
CA ALA A 68 -9.53 5.90 15.50
C ALA A 68 -8.22 5.09 15.50
N ALA A 69 -8.19 3.94 14.86
CA ALA A 69 -7.00 3.08 14.85
C ALA A 69 -6.00 3.44 13.76
N LEU A 70 -6.37 4.27 12.79
CA LEU A 70 -5.49 4.57 11.67
C LEU A 70 -4.13 5.12 12.11
N LYS A 71 -4.10 5.87 13.19
CA LYS A 71 -2.85 6.43 13.69
C LYS A 71 -1.89 5.35 14.19
N ASN A 72 -2.38 4.16 14.43
CA ASN A 72 -1.57 3.04 14.89
C ASN A 72 -1.13 2.12 13.75
N ILE A 73 -1.46 2.48 12.52
CA ILE A 73 -1.16 1.66 11.37
C ILE A 73 -0.10 2.37 10.53
N ARG A 74 1.09 1.80 10.52
CA ARG A 74 2.17 2.31 9.67
C ARG A 74 2.55 1.24 8.67
N ILE A 75 2.51 1.61 7.41
CA ILE A 75 2.76 0.69 6.31
C ILE A 75 4.06 1.09 5.63
N THR A 76 4.97 0.15 5.49
CA THR A 76 6.21 0.39 4.80
C THR A 76 6.46 -0.75 3.83
N PHE A 77 7.38 -0.51 2.90
CA PHE A 77 7.72 -1.47 1.87
C PHE A 77 9.23 -1.61 1.80
N LYS A 78 9.67 -2.82 1.47
CA LYS A 78 11.07 -3.09 1.31
C LYS A 78 11.26 -3.85 0.00
N TRP A 79 12.08 -3.30 -0.88
CA TRP A 79 12.38 -3.94 -2.14
C TRP A 79 13.50 -4.94 -1.95
N ASP A 80 13.29 -6.14 -2.44
CA ASP A 80 14.30 -7.19 -2.41
C ASP A 80 14.85 -7.36 -3.82
N GLU A 81 16.10 -6.96 -4.02
CA GLU A 81 16.71 -7.02 -5.35
C GLU A 81 16.95 -8.45 -5.81
N GLU A 82 17.16 -9.36 -4.88
CA GLU A 82 17.41 -10.74 -5.25
C GLU A 82 16.19 -11.41 -5.84
N THR A 83 15.03 -11.20 -5.21
CA THR A 83 13.79 -11.83 -5.68
C THR A 83 13.01 -10.96 -6.64
N GLY A 84 13.35 -9.66 -6.73
CA GLY A 84 12.58 -8.72 -7.51
C GLY A 84 11.20 -8.47 -6.95
N ARG A 85 11.04 -8.65 -5.65
CA ARG A 85 9.76 -8.51 -5.01
C ARG A 85 9.76 -7.39 -3.99
N ASN A 86 8.60 -6.81 -3.81
CA ASN A 86 8.36 -5.82 -2.79
C ASN A 86 7.72 -6.52 -1.60
N THR A 87 8.24 -6.27 -0.41
CA THR A 87 7.71 -6.86 0.80
C THR A 87 6.99 -5.79 1.59
N THR A 88 5.80 -6.11 2.06
CA THR A 88 4.92 -5.19 2.77
C THR A 88 5.01 -5.41 4.27
N PHE A 89 5.15 -4.32 5.01
CA PHE A 89 5.28 -4.37 6.47
C PHE A 89 4.17 -3.56 7.14
N LEU A 90 3.65 -4.11 8.21
CA LEU A 90 2.71 -3.42 9.10
C LEU A 90 3.42 -3.21 10.43
N ASN A 91 3.69 -1.95 10.78
CA ASN A 91 4.36 -1.63 12.04
C ASN A 91 5.64 -2.47 12.20
N ASP A 92 6.42 -2.55 11.12
CA ASP A 92 7.69 -3.26 11.07
C ASP A 92 7.56 -4.78 11.08
N GLU A 93 6.36 -5.30 10.97
CA GLU A 93 6.12 -6.74 10.86
C GLU A 93 5.89 -7.10 9.40
N ASN A 94 6.60 -8.11 8.91
CA ASN A 94 6.41 -8.60 7.54
C ASN A 94 5.05 -9.28 7.45
N VAL A 95 4.14 -8.69 6.68
CA VAL A 95 2.80 -9.24 6.49
C VAL A 95 2.52 -9.59 5.04
N GLU A 96 3.56 -9.70 4.23
CA GLU A 96 3.39 -9.89 2.79
C GLU A 96 2.54 -11.11 2.46
N GLU A 97 2.75 -12.22 3.14
CA GLU A 97 1.95 -13.42 2.86
C GLU A 97 0.56 -13.33 3.47
N GLU A 98 0.51 -12.79 4.67
CA GLU A 98 -0.75 -12.74 5.41
C GLU A 98 -1.79 -11.88 4.72
N ILE A 99 -1.38 -10.78 4.11
CA ILE A 99 -2.33 -9.90 3.42
C ILE A 99 -2.89 -10.53 2.15
N ARG A 100 -2.30 -11.64 1.68
CA ARG A 100 -2.77 -12.32 0.47
C ARG A 100 -3.77 -13.42 0.79
N GLN A 101 -4.04 -13.69 2.05
CA GLN A 101 -4.96 -14.75 2.44
C GLN A 101 -6.41 -14.38 2.15
N LEU A 102 -7.23 -15.40 2.04
CA LEU A 102 -8.62 -15.23 1.65
C LEU A 102 -9.40 -14.31 2.58
N ALA A 103 -9.16 -14.43 3.89
CA ALA A 103 -9.87 -13.60 4.86
C ALA A 103 -9.66 -12.11 4.58
N VAL A 104 -8.45 -11.72 4.18
CA VAL A 104 -8.18 -10.33 3.84
C VAL A 104 -8.86 -9.98 2.52
N SER A 105 -8.73 -10.85 1.52
CA SER A 105 -9.31 -10.59 0.21
C SER A 105 -10.82 -10.39 0.27
N GLU A 106 -11.49 -11.14 1.13
CA GLU A 106 -12.94 -11.06 1.25
C GLU A 106 -13.40 -9.79 1.95
N ASN A 107 -12.53 -9.13 2.68
CA ASN A 107 -12.91 -7.99 3.50
C ASN A 107 -12.31 -6.66 3.06
N VAL A 108 -11.49 -6.67 2.02
CA VAL A 108 -10.77 -5.46 1.64
C VAL A 108 -11.67 -4.43 0.96
N SER A 109 -12.66 -4.89 0.21
CA SER A 109 -13.48 -3.99 -0.58
C SER A 109 -14.20 -2.93 0.26
N PRO A 110 -14.94 -3.32 1.32
CA PRO A 110 -15.61 -2.28 2.13
C PRO A 110 -14.63 -1.37 2.86
N VAL A 111 -13.43 -1.84 3.17
CA VAL A 111 -12.42 -0.97 3.79
C VAL A 111 -11.92 0.06 2.78
N SER A 112 -11.69 -0.35 1.55
CA SER A 112 -11.12 0.52 0.54
C SER A 112 -12.05 1.64 0.08
N THR A 113 -13.33 1.57 0.42
CA THR A 113 -14.27 2.63 0.05
C THR A 113 -14.37 3.74 1.07
N ILE A 114 -13.75 3.58 2.23
CA ILE A 114 -13.82 4.59 3.29
C ILE A 114 -12.90 5.75 2.95
N ALA A 115 -13.49 6.94 2.82
CA ALA A 115 -12.74 8.11 2.36
C ALA A 115 -11.55 8.45 3.25
N GLU A 116 -11.72 8.35 4.56
CA GLU A 116 -10.65 8.67 5.49
C GLU A 116 -9.52 7.65 5.44
N VAL A 117 -9.85 6.40 5.16
CA VAL A 117 -8.82 5.38 4.97
C VAL A 117 -8.02 5.70 3.71
N ARG A 118 -8.71 6.09 2.66
CA ARG A 118 -8.03 6.45 1.40
C ARG A 118 -7.11 7.65 1.62
N ALA A 119 -7.56 8.64 2.36
CA ALA A 119 -6.73 9.81 2.65
C ALA A 119 -5.48 9.42 3.44
N GLU A 120 -5.64 8.53 4.41
CA GLU A 120 -4.50 8.07 5.19
C GLU A 120 -3.52 7.28 4.32
N MET A 121 -4.03 6.48 3.39
CA MET A 121 -3.15 5.74 2.48
C MET A 121 -2.34 6.69 1.61
N VAL A 122 -2.96 7.73 1.08
CA VAL A 122 -2.25 8.72 0.29
C VAL A 122 -1.15 9.39 1.11
N LYS A 123 -1.47 9.72 2.35
CA LYS A 123 -0.48 10.33 3.24
C LYS A 123 0.71 9.40 3.44
N GLN A 124 0.46 8.13 3.70
CA GLN A 124 1.55 7.18 3.92
C GLN A 124 2.33 6.89 2.64
N GLN A 125 1.68 6.93 1.49
CA GLN A 125 2.38 6.81 0.23
C GLN A 125 3.42 7.93 0.09
N ARG A 126 3.02 9.14 0.42
CA ARG A 126 3.93 10.27 0.35
C ARG A 126 5.10 10.13 1.33
N GLU A 127 4.81 9.63 2.51
CA GLU A 127 5.86 9.43 3.50
C GLU A 127 6.85 8.36 3.06
N ASN A 128 6.37 7.29 2.44
CA ASN A 128 7.24 6.25 1.95
C ASN A 128 8.14 6.73 0.81
N GLY A 129 7.66 7.68 0.02
CA GLY A 129 8.44 8.21 -1.08
C GLY A 129 9.22 9.47 -0.74
N LYS A 130 9.37 9.78 0.53
CA LYS A 130 9.89 11.07 0.94
C LYS A 130 11.29 11.36 0.42
N ASN A 131 12.16 10.37 0.39
CA ASN A 131 13.54 10.54 -0.06
C ASN A 131 13.76 10.05 -1.47
N LYS A 132 12.76 9.47 -2.09
CA LYS A 132 12.82 8.94 -3.45
C LYS A 132 11.48 9.20 -4.08
N GLY A 133 11.40 9.04 -5.38
CA GLY A 133 10.12 9.06 -6.04
C GLY A 133 9.35 7.78 -5.80
N ILE A 134 8.12 7.76 -6.19
CA ILE A 134 7.22 6.61 -6.03
C ILE A 134 6.68 6.22 -7.38
N VAL A 135 6.67 4.92 -7.67
CA VAL A 135 5.89 4.38 -8.77
C VAL A 135 4.77 3.59 -8.15
N MET A 136 3.55 3.98 -8.43
CA MET A 136 2.37 3.35 -7.84
C MET A 136 1.66 2.51 -8.86
N ASP A 137 1.28 1.32 -8.44
CA ASP A 137 0.44 0.42 -9.19
C ASP A 137 -0.88 0.37 -8.45
N GLY A 138 -1.87 1.05 -8.99
CA GLY A 138 -3.14 1.08 -8.32
C GLY A 138 -4.20 1.70 -9.18
N ARG A 139 -5.39 1.80 -8.63
CA ARG A 139 -6.52 2.40 -9.32
C ARG A 139 -7.11 3.47 -8.43
N ASP A 140 -7.74 4.38 -9.09
CA ASP A 140 -8.44 5.44 -8.39
C ASP A 140 -9.68 4.94 -7.69
#